data_7420c725c201a1c582f6b8f16604e0f8
#
_entry.id   7420c725c201a1c582f6b8f16604e0f8
#
_cell.length_a   1.000
_cell.length_b   1.000
_cell.length_c   1.000
_cell.angle_alpha   90.00
_cell.angle_beta   90.00
_cell.angle_gamma   90.00
#
_symmetry.space_group_name_H-M   'P 1'
#
loop_
_entity.id
_entity.type
_entity.pdbx_description
1 polymer ?
#
loop_
_entity_poly.entity_id
_entity_poly.type
_entity_poly.pdbx_seq_one_letter_code
_entity_poly.pdbx_strand_id
1 'polypeptide(L)'
;MVKPEFVIHLLSRTRDRIQKYLSSEFEKQGIHDMVPAHGGVLYALGKGPMILSELASALDRTNSTVTALLDKLENLGYVKRSKPYEDERITSAELTEKGKATLEKVQKASKQTLSKLYKDIDASEKEEFIRILSKIHSNFE
;
A
#
# COMPACT_ATOMS: atom_id res chain seq x y z
N MET A 1 -19.66 -16.84 16.37
CA MET A 1 -19.69 -15.94 15.18
C MET A 1 -20.02 -14.51 15.61
N VAL A 2 -19.39 -13.54 14.99
CA VAL A 2 -19.66 -12.12 15.28
C VAL A 2 -21.03 -11.75 14.72
N LYS A 3 -21.82 -11.01 15.50
CA LYS A 3 -23.13 -10.53 15.05
C LYS A 3 -22.94 -9.47 13.95
N PRO A 4 -23.88 -9.41 12.95
CA PRO A 4 -23.74 -8.45 11.83
C PRO A 4 -23.52 -7.00 12.24
N GLU A 5 -24.15 -6.53 13.31
CA GLU A 5 -24.00 -5.16 13.78
C GLU A 5 -22.61 -4.83 14.32
N PHE A 6 -21.78 -5.85 14.61
CA PHE A 6 -20.40 -5.66 15.07
C PHE A 6 -19.38 -5.73 13.94
N VAL A 7 -19.82 -5.83 12.67
CA VAL A 7 -18.90 -5.97 11.53
C VAL A 7 -17.94 -4.78 11.39
N ILE A 8 -18.41 -3.57 11.69
CA ILE A 8 -17.55 -2.36 11.60
C ILE A 8 -16.38 -2.49 12.57
N HIS A 9 -16.66 -2.90 13.80
CA HIS A 9 -15.63 -3.12 14.82
C HIS A 9 -14.68 -4.25 14.39
N LEU A 10 -15.21 -5.34 13.86
CA LEU A 10 -14.41 -6.47 13.39
C LEU A 10 -13.47 -6.05 12.25
N LEU A 11 -13.98 -5.30 11.26
CA LEU A 11 -13.17 -4.80 10.16
C LEU A 11 -12.02 -3.91 10.66
N SER A 12 -12.34 -2.98 11.57
CA SER A 12 -11.35 -2.08 12.16
C SER A 12 -10.25 -2.84 12.89
N ARG A 13 -10.63 -3.78 13.75
CA ARG A 13 -9.67 -4.57 14.53
C ARG A 13 -8.86 -5.51 13.65
N THR A 14 -9.48 -6.08 12.63
CA THR A 14 -8.79 -6.96 11.67
C THR A 14 -7.74 -6.17 10.89
N ARG A 15 -8.11 -4.98 10.40
CA ARG A 15 -7.17 -4.07 9.74
C ARG A 15 -5.96 -3.78 10.62
N ASP A 16 -6.20 -3.43 11.88
CA ASP A 16 -5.12 -3.11 12.82
C ASP A 16 -4.16 -4.29 13.02
N ARG A 17 -4.71 -5.49 13.13
CA ARG A 17 -3.90 -6.71 13.27
C ARG A 17 -3.07 -6.99 12.01
N ILE A 18 -3.66 -6.81 10.84
CA ILE A 18 -2.96 -6.99 9.55
C ILE A 18 -1.82 -5.98 9.44
N GLN A 19 -2.08 -4.71 9.75
CA GLN A 19 -1.06 -3.67 9.69
C GLN A 19 0.10 -3.95 10.65
N LYS A 20 -0.22 -4.39 11.86
CA LYS A 20 0.81 -4.75 12.84
C LYS A 20 1.68 -5.92 12.37
N TYR A 21 1.05 -6.94 11.78
CA TYR A 21 1.77 -8.09 11.23
C TYR A 21 2.67 -7.67 10.07
N LEU A 22 2.14 -6.88 9.13
CA LEU A 22 2.89 -6.39 7.98
C LEU A 22 4.10 -5.55 8.42
N SER A 23 3.92 -4.69 9.44
CA SER A 23 5.02 -3.92 10.03
C SER A 23 6.11 -4.84 10.61
N SER A 24 5.72 -5.93 11.27
CA SER A 24 6.68 -6.90 11.80
C SER A 24 7.43 -7.62 10.68
N GLU A 25 6.77 -7.89 9.57
CA GLU A 25 7.41 -8.49 8.39
C GLU A 25 8.39 -7.49 7.73
N PHE A 26 8.09 -6.20 7.73
CA PHE A 26 9.02 -5.15 7.30
C PHE A 26 10.29 -5.21 8.15
N GLU A 27 10.14 -5.27 9.48
CA GLU A 27 11.27 -5.37 10.40
C GLU A 27 12.15 -6.59 10.10
N LYS A 28 11.53 -7.74 9.84
CA LYS A 28 12.26 -8.98 9.48
C LYS A 28 13.03 -8.83 8.17
N GLN A 29 12.57 -8.00 7.24
CA GLN A 29 13.24 -7.71 5.98
C GLN A 29 14.31 -6.63 6.11
N GLY A 30 14.51 -6.07 7.32
CA GLY A 30 15.46 -4.99 7.53
C GLY A 30 14.94 -3.62 7.14
N ILE A 31 13.63 -3.47 6.99
CA ILE A 31 13.00 -2.18 6.70
C ILE A 31 12.57 -1.57 8.03
N HIS A 32 13.30 -0.56 8.51
CA HIS A 32 13.09 0.03 9.84
C HIS A 32 12.62 1.48 9.80
N ASP A 33 12.59 2.10 8.63
CA ASP A 33 12.40 3.54 8.46
C ASP A 33 11.12 3.91 7.72
N MET A 34 10.23 2.95 7.50
CA MET A 34 8.94 3.22 6.86
C MET A 34 7.83 2.33 7.42
N VAL A 35 6.60 2.78 7.25
CA VAL A 35 5.39 2.02 7.60
C VAL A 35 4.75 1.45 6.33
N PRO A 36 3.77 0.51 6.46
CA PRO A 36 3.14 -0.13 5.28
C PRO A 36 2.62 0.83 4.20
N ALA A 37 2.11 2.00 4.58
CA ALA A 37 1.63 3.00 3.61
C ALA A 37 2.74 3.44 2.64
N HIS A 38 3.97 3.58 3.13
CA HIS A 38 5.14 3.90 2.29
C HIS A 38 5.45 2.75 1.34
N GLY A 39 5.33 1.50 1.83
CA GLY A 39 5.50 0.31 0.99
C GLY A 39 4.53 0.27 -0.18
N GLY A 40 3.29 0.72 0.04
CA GLY A 40 2.28 0.85 -1.02
C GLY A 40 2.72 1.78 -2.15
N VAL A 41 3.38 2.89 -1.81
CA VAL A 41 3.93 3.82 -2.82
C VAL A 41 5.02 3.13 -3.64
N LEU A 42 5.95 2.44 -2.99
CA LEU A 42 7.01 1.71 -3.70
C LEU A 42 6.40 0.66 -4.63
N TYR A 43 5.40 -0.06 -4.16
CA TYR A 43 4.72 -1.07 -4.98
C TYR A 43 4.07 -0.45 -6.22
N ALA A 44 3.35 0.67 -6.06
CA ALA A 44 2.69 1.34 -7.17
C ALA A 44 3.69 1.86 -8.21
N LEU A 45 4.86 2.33 -7.77
CA LEU A 45 5.92 2.84 -8.65
C LEU A 45 6.78 1.73 -9.25
N GLY A 46 6.54 0.48 -8.89
CA GLY A 46 7.37 -0.65 -9.33
C GLY A 46 7.39 -0.88 -10.84
N LYS A 47 6.37 -0.44 -11.55
CA LYS A 47 6.26 -0.58 -13.03
C LYS A 47 6.83 0.62 -13.78
N GLY A 48 7.18 1.69 -13.10
CA GLY A 48 7.73 2.88 -13.72
C GLY A 48 7.22 4.17 -13.10
N PRO A 49 7.70 5.32 -13.60
CA PRO A 49 7.27 6.62 -13.10
C PRO A 49 5.76 6.84 -13.20
N MET A 50 5.21 7.56 -12.25
CA MET A 50 3.80 7.95 -12.25
C MET A 50 3.68 9.42 -11.85
N ILE A 51 2.72 10.12 -12.44
CA ILE A 51 2.38 11.48 -11.99
C ILE A 51 1.56 11.38 -10.70
N LEU A 52 1.60 12.44 -9.90
CA LEU A 52 0.98 12.47 -8.57
C LEU A 52 -0.49 12.04 -8.58
N SER A 53 -1.28 12.57 -9.53
CA SER A 53 -2.72 12.25 -9.60
C SER A 53 -2.98 10.77 -9.91
N GLU A 54 -2.18 10.17 -10.79
CA GLU A 54 -2.28 8.74 -11.10
C GLU A 54 -1.91 7.89 -9.89
N LEU A 55 -0.84 8.27 -9.19
CA LEU A 55 -0.38 7.58 -8.00
C LEU A 55 -1.43 7.64 -6.88
N ALA A 56 -2.00 8.82 -6.64
CA ALA A 56 -3.06 9.01 -5.66
C ALA A 56 -4.29 8.17 -5.98
N SER A 57 -4.69 8.13 -7.25
CA SER A 57 -5.81 7.31 -7.71
C SER A 57 -5.52 5.81 -7.53
N ALA A 58 -4.32 5.36 -7.89
CA ALA A 58 -3.92 3.95 -7.75
C ALA A 58 -3.90 3.50 -6.28
N LEU A 59 -3.58 4.41 -5.36
CA LEU A 59 -3.53 4.12 -3.92
C LEU A 59 -4.85 4.40 -3.21
N ASP A 60 -5.83 4.96 -3.92
CA ASP A 60 -7.11 5.40 -3.35
C ASP A 60 -6.89 6.35 -2.16
N ARG A 61 -6.03 7.37 -2.39
CA ARG A 61 -5.67 8.38 -1.39
C ARG A 61 -5.73 9.77 -2.01
N THR A 62 -5.77 10.79 -1.16
CA THR A 62 -5.72 12.18 -1.62
C THR A 62 -4.32 12.55 -2.09
N ASN A 63 -4.23 13.55 -2.97
CA ASN A 63 -2.94 14.08 -3.41
C ASN A 63 -2.09 14.56 -2.23
N SER A 64 -2.70 15.20 -1.23
CA SER A 64 -1.96 15.69 -0.06
C SER A 64 -1.36 14.55 0.77
N THR A 65 -2.09 13.46 0.95
CA THR A 65 -1.59 12.26 1.65
C THR A 65 -0.41 11.66 0.89
N VAL A 66 -0.54 11.51 -0.43
CA VAL A 66 0.53 10.93 -1.26
C VAL A 66 1.76 11.86 -1.27
N THR A 67 1.55 13.17 -1.34
CA THR A 67 2.66 14.14 -1.26
C THR A 67 3.42 13.97 0.06
N ALA A 68 2.74 13.82 1.18
CA ALA A 68 3.38 13.60 2.48
C ALA A 68 4.18 12.28 2.51
N LEU A 69 3.64 11.22 1.91
CA LEU A 69 4.36 9.93 1.80
C LEU A 69 5.60 10.07 0.92
N LEU A 70 5.48 10.77 -0.21
CA LEU A 70 6.60 11.01 -1.12
C LEU A 70 7.68 11.89 -0.48
N ASP A 71 7.29 12.90 0.30
CA ASP A 71 8.25 13.75 1.02
C ASP A 71 9.20 12.91 1.88
N LYS A 72 8.63 12.00 2.66
CA LYS A 72 9.44 11.12 3.51
C LYS A 72 10.29 10.17 2.68
N LEU A 73 9.71 9.55 1.67
CA LEU A 73 10.42 8.57 0.83
C LEU A 73 11.56 9.23 0.04
N GLU A 74 11.36 10.45 -0.41
CA GLU A 74 12.42 11.22 -1.09
C GLU A 74 13.55 11.57 -0.14
N ASN A 75 13.22 12.03 1.07
CA ASN A 75 14.22 12.35 2.09
C ASN A 75 15.05 11.11 2.48
N LEU A 76 14.45 9.94 2.47
CA LEU A 76 15.12 8.67 2.78
C LEU A 76 15.85 8.07 1.56
N GLY A 77 15.69 8.65 0.38
CA GLY A 77 16.39 8.22 -0.83
C GLY A 77 15.74 7.08 -1.60
N TYR A 78 14.47 6.75 -1.33
CA TYR A 78 13.75 5.66 -2.00
C TYR A 78 13.09 6.09 -3.30
N VAL A 79 12.70 7.35 -3.41
CA VAL A 79 12.06 7.91 -4.60
C VAL A 79 12.70 9.23 -4.96
N LYS A 80 12.53 9.64 -6.21
CA LYS A 80 12.83 10.99 -6.67
C LYS A 80 11.63 11.56 -7.39
N ARG A 81 11.41 12.85 -7.23
CA ARG A 81 10.35 13.58 -7.92
C ARG A 81 10.96 14.49 -8.97
N SER A 82 10.22 14.72 -10.03
CA SER A 82 10.61 15.63 -11.10
C SER A 82 9.39 16.31 -11.67
N LYS A 83 9.64 17.35 -12.48
CA LYS A 83 8.59 18.05 -13.21
C LYS A 83 8.85 17.84 -14.70
N PRO A 84 8.39 16.70 -15.29
CA PRO A 84 8.75 16.29 -16.63
C PRO A 84 8.09 17.12 -17.73
N TYR A 85 7.12 17.98 -17.36
CA TYR A 85 6.38 18.82 -18.30
C TYR A 85 6.62 20.28 -18.02
N GLU A 86 6.32 21.13 -19.01
CA GLU A 86 6.40 22.60 -18.84
C GLU A 86 5.43 23.11 -17.78
N ASP A 87 4.31 22.41 -17.56
CA ASP A 87 3.37 22.72 -16.49
C ASP A 87 3.97 22.27 -15.15
N GLU A 88 4.45 23.22 -14.37
CA GLU A 88 5.10 22.97 -13.07
C GLU A 88 4.15 22.39 -12.00
N ARG A 89 2.83 22.38 -12.27
CA ARG A 89 1.85 21.76 -11.38
C ARG A 89 1.89 20.23 -11.47
N ILE A 90 2.47 19.69 -12.54
CA ILE A 90 2.54 18.24 -12.77
C ILE A 90 3.85 17.71 -12.21
N THR A 91 3.73 16.88 -11.17
CA THR A 91 4.86 16.22 -10.52
C THR A 91 4.85 14.74 -10.84
N SER A 92 6.00 14.20 -11.23
CA SER A 92 6.23 12.77 -11.44
C SER A 92 7.11 12.22 -10.32
N ALA A 93 6.87 10.96 -9.95
CA ALA A 93 7.70 10.25 -8.98
C ALA A 93 8.17 8.94 -9.59
N GLU A 94 9.37 8.51 -9.23
CA GLU A 94 9.93 7.21 -9.65
C GLU A 94 10.82 6.65 -8.56
N LEU A 95 11.06 5.34 -8.61
CA LEU A 95 11.96 4.68 -7.68
C LEU A 95 13.41 4.98 -8.02
N THR A 96 14.23 5.18 -6.97
CA THR A 96 15.68 5.15 -7.10
C THR A 96 16.17 3.69 -7.09
N GLU A 97 17.45 3.46 -7.29
CA GLU A 97 18.02 2.11 -7.17
C GLU A 97 17.78 1.54 -5.76
N LYS A 98 17.91 2.37 -4.73
CA LYS A 98 17.58 2.00 -3.35
C LYS A 98 16.11 1.62 -3.23
N GLY A 99 15.21 2.39 -3.86
CA GLY A 99 13.77 2.11 -3.87
C GLY A 99 13.45 0.77 -4.55
N LYS A 100 14.09 0.48 -5.67
CA LYS A 100 13.90 -0.79 -6.40
C LYS A 100 14.35 -1.99 -5.56
N ALA A 101 15.51 -1.88 -4.91
CA ALA A 101 16.02 -2.94 -4.04
C ALA A 101 15.11 -3.15 -2.82
N THR A 102 14.59 -2.07 -2.26
CA THR A 102 13.68 -2.15 -1.11
C THR A 102 12.31 -2.69 -1.51
N LEU A 103 11.85 -2.40 -2.73
CA LEU A 103 10.60 -2.96 -3.25
C LEU A 103 10.60 -4.49 -3.20
N GLU A 104 11.70 -5.14 -3.51
CA GLU A 104 11.80 -6.61 -3.41
C GLU A 104 11.50 -7.09 -1.99
N LYS A 105 12.01 -6.38 -0.98
CA LYS A 105 11.77 -6.69 0.43
C LYS A 105 10.32 -6.42 0.82
N VAL A 106 9.74 -5.32 0.35
CA VAL A 106 8.32 -5.00 0.55
C VAL A 106 7.45 -6.10 -0.05
N GLN A 107 7.76 -6.57 -1.24
CA GLN A 107 7.02 -7.65 -1.90
C GLN A 107 7.08 -8.95 -1.12
N LYS A 108 8.24 -9.30 -0.54
CA LYS A 108 8.38 -10.48 0.33
C LYS A 108 7.51 -10.34 1.58
N ALA A 109 7.54 -9.19 2.23
CA ALA A 109 6.72 -8.92 3.42
C ALA A 109 5.22 -9.01 3.09
N SER A 110 4.81 -8.43 1.97
CA SER A 110 3.41 -8.50 1.50
C SER A 110 2.99 -9.93 1.19
N LYS A 111 3.85 -10.71 0.54
CA LYS A 111 3.56 -12.11 0.22
C LYS A 111 3.34 -12.94 1.48
N GLN A 112 4.18 -12.76 2.49
CA GLN A 112 4.03 -13.45 3.78
C GLN A 112 2.72 -13.05 4.47
N THR A 113 2.39 -11.76 4.44
CA THR A 113 1.16 -11.24 5.04
C THR A 113 -0.08 -11.81 4.33
N LEU A 114 -0.08 -11.84 2.99
CA LEU A 114 -1.19 -12.41 2.22
C LEU A 114 -1.35 -13.90 2.47
N SER A 115 -0.24 -14.63 2.59
CA SER A 115 -0.26 -16.05 2.92
C SER A 115 -0.94 -16.30 4.26
N LYS A 116 -0.65 -15.47 5.25
CA LYS A 116 -1.30 -15.55 6.56
C LYS A 116 -2.77 -15.13 6.51
N LEU A 117 -3.08 -14.08 5.74
CA LEU A 117 -4.44 -13.57 5.59
C LEU A 117 -5.37 -14.64 5.03
N TYR A 118 -4.91 -15.39 4.04
CA TYR A 118 -5.71 -16.40 3.36
C TYR A 118 -5.52 -17.82 3.90
N LYS A 119 -4.86 -17.96 5.06
CA LYS A 119 -4.68 -19.27 5.68
C LYS A 119 -6.05 -19.93 5.93
N ASP A 120 -6.17 -21.18 5.52
CA ASP A 120 -7.40 -22.00 5.65
C ASP A 120 -8.61 -21.42 4.88
N ILE A 121 -8.35 -20.56 3.91
CA ILE A 121 -9.36 -19.98 3.02
C ILE A 121 -9.11 -20.54 1.62
N ASP A 122 -10.08 -21.25 1.06
CA ASP A 122 -9.94 -21.84 -0.27
C ASP A 122 -10.11 -20.79 -1.39
N ALA A 123 -9.83 -21.20 -2.63
CA ALA A 123 -9.88 -20.29 -3.77
C ALA A 123 -11.25 -19.67 -3.98
N SER A 124 -12.32 -20.44 -3.77
CA SER A 124 -13.70 -19.98 -3.92
C SER A 124 -14.06 -18.94 -2.85
N GLU A 125 -13.70 -19.21 -1.61
CA GLU A 125 -13.91 -18.30 -0.48
C GLU A 125 -13.13 -17.00 -0.68
N LYS A 126 -11.90 -17.08 -1.19
CA LYS A 126 -11.06 -15.92 -1.49
C LYS A 126 -11.70 -15.02 -2.54
N GLU A 127 -12.19 -15.60 -3.64
CA GLU A 127 -12.88 -14.86 -4.70
C GLU A 127 -14.13 -14.17 -4.17
N GLU A 128 -14.93 -14.89 -3.36
CA GLU A 128 -16.16 -14.38 -2.76
C GLU A 128 -15.86 -13.24 -1.79
N PHE A 129 -14.82 -13.39 -0.97
CA PHE A 129 -14.39 -12.35 -0.05
C PHE A 129 -14.00 -11.07 -0.80
N ILE A 130 -13.18 -11.18 -1.84
CA ILE A 130 -12.74 -10.03 -2.63
C ILE A 130 -13.94 -9.36 -3.31
N ARG A 131 -14.88 -10.16 -3.84
CA ARG A 131 -16.10 -9.66 -4.47
C ARG A 131 -16.93 -8.85 -3.49
N ILE A 132 -17.19 -9.41 -2.31
CA ILE A 132 -18.02 -8.75 -1.29
C ILE A 132 -17.33 -7.50 -0.74
N LEU A 133 -16.05 -7.60 -0.43
CA LEU A 133 -15.28 -6.47 0.09
C LEU A 133 -15.25 -5.32 -0.91
N SER A 134 -15.10 -5.62 -2.20
CA SER A 134 -15.13 -4.63 -3.27
C SER A 134 -16.49 -3.93 -3.36
N LYS A 135 -17.58 -4.68 -3.21
CA LYS A 135 -18.94 -4.09 -3.17
C LYS A 135 -19.11 -3.14 -1.98
N ILE A 136 -18.64 -3.58 -0.81
CA ILE A 136 -18.70 -2.76 0.41
C ILE A 136 -17.91 -1.48 0.20
N HIS A 137 -16.70 -1.59 -0.32
CA HIS A 137 -15.84 -0.43 -0.60
C HIS A 137 -16.55 0.57 -1.53
N SER A 138 -17.14 0.09 -2.62
CA SER A 138 -17.86 0.93 -3.59
C SER A 138 -19.07 1.64 -2.98
N ASN A 139 -19.69 1.07 -1.95
CA ASN A 139 -20.83 1.72 -1.29
C ASN A 139 -20.47 3.04 -0.61
N PHE A 140 -19.18 3.30 -0.39
CA PHE A 140 -18.69 4.48 0.32
C PHE A 140 -17.97 5.48 -0.59
N GLU A 141 -18.04 5.30 -1.90
CA GLU A 141 -17.52 6.25 -2.88
C GLU A 141 -18.36 7.53 -2.96
#